data_8f02cd57305b6dcec609fa8f9cd59bf2
#
_entry.id   8f02cd57305b6dcec609fa8f9cd59bf2
#
_cell.length_a   1.000
_cell.length_b   1.000
_cell.length_c   1.000
_cell.angle_alpha   90.00
_cell.angle_beta   90.00
_cell.angle_gamma   90.00
#
_symmetry.space_group_name_H-M   'P 1'
#
loop_
_entity.id
_entity.type
_entity.pdbx_description
1 polymer ?
#
loop_
_entity_poly.entity_id
_entity_poly.type
_entity_poly.pdbx_seq_one_letter_code
_entity_poly.pdbx_strand_id
1 'polypeptide(L)'
;MVQKLNSLRWKFTASTKAKANEVNENFTQLLNKDNEIIDAIDNINTNIADVVHKGTSASDVLQVANALNSLDAVNLQTFNSLIEPLKGVMNGYKVNLNMVSNTIYISPGSCYDSLGNRVIKSTEQLSVLGTGRMANATLNLFILKDYTNNNNPTTQVTNNDYPTLETSTTIFRRIGQLLTNAEGKVTEVIPVGIRANLD
;
A
#
# COMPACT_ATOMS: atom_id res chain seq x y z
N MET A 1 -9.88 -32.68 24.11
CA MET A 1 -9.82 -33.70 23.02
C MET A 1 -11.00 -34.64 23.17
N VAL A 2 -11.89 -34.68 22.20
CA VAL A 2 -13.07 -35.59 22.24
C VAL A 2 -12.61 -37.00 21.99
N GLN A 3 -12.93 -37.92 22.91
CA GLN A 3 -12.58 -39.32 22.76
C GLN A 3 -13.64 -40.04 21.95
N LYS A 4 -13.19 -40.82 20.97
CA LYS A 4 -14.08 -41.65 20.15
C LYS A 4 -14.73 -42.76 21.00
N LEU A 5 -16.06 -42.90 20.91
CA LEU A 5 -16.77 -43.99 21.52
C LEU A 5 -16.53 -45.29 20.70
N ASN A 6 -15.74 -46.18 21.22
CA ASN A 6 -15.38 -47.44 20.51
C ASN A 6 -16.44 -48.55 20.65
N SER A 7 -17.14 -48.55 21.76
CA SER A 7 -18.23 -49.51 22.01
C SER A 7 -19.15 -49.02 23.11
N LEU A 8 -20.40 -49.43 23.08
CA LEU A 8 -21.30 -49.25 24.20
C LEU A 8 -20.92 -50.19 25.36
N ARG A 9 -21.16 -49.73 26.58
CA ARG A 9 -20.86 -50.49 27.81
C ARG A 9 -21.54 -51.85 27.82
N TRP A 10 -22.78 -51.92 27.35
CA TRP A 10 -23.57 -53.13 27.30
C TRP A 10 -23.81 -53.54 25.85
N LYS A 11 -23.51 -54.81 25.56
CA LYS A 11 -23.81 -55.44 24.26
C LYS A 11 -24.94 -56.43 24.43
N PHE A 12 -25.97 -56.31 23.63
CA PHE A 12 -27.11 -57.21 23.61
C PHE A 12 -26.97 -58.18 22.46
N THR A 13 -27.17 -59.50 22.72
CA THR A 13 -27.18 -60.50 21.70
C THR A 13 -28.60 -60.97 21.44
N ALA A 14 -28.87 -61.59 20.30
CA ALA A 14 -30.22 -61.97 19.81
C ALA A 14 -31.10 -62.77 20.75
N SER A 15 -30.58 -63.41 21.81
CA SER A 15 -31.32 -64.18 22.76
C SER A 15 -31.34 -63.61 24.17
N THR A 16 -30.78 -62.50 24.41
CA THR A 16 -30.69 -61.83 25.75
C THR A 16 -31.80 -60.82 25.94
N LYS A 17 -32.56 -60.94 27.06
CA LYS A 17 -33.45 -59.83 27.45
C LYS A 17 -32.63 -58.71 27.97
N ALA A 18 -32.72 -57.57 27.32
CA ALA A 18 -32.10 -56.30 27.81
C ALA A 18 -32.79 -55.89 29.12
N LYS A 19 -32.00 -55.54 30.13
CA LYS A 19 -32.53 -54.90 31.36
C LYS A 19 -32.66 -53.40 31.14
N ALA A 20 -33.69 -52.81 31.68
CA ALA A 20 -33.93 -51.35 31.49
C ALA A 20 -32.76 -50.51 31.92
N ASN A 21 -32.07 -50.84 33.02
CA ASN A 21 -30.88 -50.11 33.46
C ASN A 21 -29.71 -50.18 32.49
N GLU A 22 -29.48 -51.34 31.84
CA GLU A 22 -28.41 -51.54 30.85
C GLU A 22 -28.66 -50.70 29.59
N VAL A 23 -29.92 -50.60 29.18
CA VAL A 23 -30.35 -49.76 28.06
C VAL A 23 -30.15 -48.29 28.41
N ASN A 24 -30.59 -47.89 29.59
CA ASN A 24 -30.46 -46.49 30.06
C ASN A 24 -28.99 -46.10 30.21
N GLU A 25 -28.11 -46.97 30.69
CA GLU A 25 -26.67 -46.68 30.77
C GLU A 25 -26.05 -46.44 29.38
N ASN A 26 -26.44 -47.23 28.36
CA ASN A 26 -26.01 -47.02 27.00
C ASN A 26 -26.50 -45.69 26.42
N PHE A 27 -27.76 -45.32 26.68
CA PHE A 27 -28.29 -44.00 26.26
C PHE A 27 -27.58 -42.85 26.96
N THR A 28 -27.32 -42.95 28.27
CA THR A 28 -26.57 -41.93 29.00
C THR A 28 -25.15 -41.78 28.44
N GLN A 29 -24.51 -42.89 28.07
CA GLN A 29 -23.18 -42.87 27.47
C GLN A 29 -23.17 -42.16 26.09
N LEU A 30 -24.18 -42.42 25.28
CA LEU A 30 -24.36 -41.76 23.98
C LEU A 30 -24.61 -40.27 24.15
N LEU A 31 -25.55 -39.87 25.06
CA LEU A 31 -25.85 -38.48 25.32
C LEU A 31 -24.63 -37.70 25.80
N ASN A 32 -23.81 -38.30 26.67
CA ASN A 32 -22.58 -37.64 27.13
C ASN A 32 -21.59 -37.43 25.97
N LYS A 33 -21.51 -38.37 25.02
CA LYS A 33 -20.69 -38.21 23.83
C LYS A 33 -21.20 -37.14 22.87
N ASP A 34 -22.50 -37.06 22.70
CA ASP A 34 -23.12 -36.00 21.88
C ASP A 34 -22.83 -34.60 22.50
N ASN A 35 -22.93 -34.47 23.82
CA ASN A 35 -22.60 -33.23 24.50
C ASN A 35 -21.10 -32.85 24.34
N GLU A 36 -20.17 -33.82 24.46
CA GLU A 36 -18.75 -33.59 24.22
C GLU A 36 -18.49 -33.09 22.77
N ILE A 37 -19.24 -33.60 21.80
CA ILE A 37 -19.12 -33.17 20.39
C ILE A 37 -19.66 -31.75 20.22
N ILE A 38 -20.79 -31.42 20.84
CA ILE A 38 -21.35 -30.06 20.79
C ILE A 38 -20.37 -29.06 21.39
N ASP A 39 -19.83 -29.33 22.58
CA ASP A 39 -18.84 -28.46 23.23
C ASP A 39 -17.60 -28.28 22.36
N ALA A 40 -17.14 -29.33 21.65
CA ALA A 40 -16.01 -29.25 20.76
C ALA A 40 -16.31 -28.37 19.52
N ILE A 41 -17.52 -28.45 18.98
CA ILE A 41 -17.98 -27.63 17.86
C ILE A 41 -18.05 -26.15 18.28
N ASP A 42 -18.62 -25.87 19.45
CA ASP A 42 -18.73 -24.52 19.97
C ASP A 42 -17.35 -23.89 20.21
N ASN A 43 -16.39 -24.66 20.73
CA ASN A 43 -15.01 -24.20 20.85
C ASN A 43 -14.35 -23.91 19.49
N ILE A 44 -14.60 -24.75 18.48
CA ILE A 44 -14.10 -24.53 17.12
C ILE A 44 -14.71 -23.24 16.53
N ASN A 45 -16.01 -23.06 16.68
CA ASN A 45 -16.71 -21.87 16.18
C ASN A 45 -16.20 -20.60 16.85
N THR A 46 -15.95 -20.63 18.16
CA THR A 46 -15.36 -19.50 18.91
C THR A 46 -13.96 -19.18 18.37
N ASN A 47 -13.10 -20.20 18.22
CA ASN A 47 -11.75 -20.01 17.71
C ASN A 47 -11.72 -19.50 16.25
N ILE A 48 -12.66 -19.96 15.41
CA ILE A 48 -12.79 -19.45 14.02
C ILE A 48 -13.25 -17.99 14.03
N ALA A 49 -14.20 -17.63 14.90
CA ALA A 49 -14.65 -16.23 15.04
C ALA A 49 -13.49 -15.29 15.44
N ASP A 50 -12.58 -15.78 16.29
CA ASP A 50 -11.41 -15.01 16.72
C ASP A 50 -10.33 -14.89 15.63
N VAL A 51 -10.24 -15.88 14.72
CA VAL A 51 -9.21 -15.90 13.66
C VAL A 51 -9.65 -15.15 12.42
N VAL A 52 -10.95 -15.11 12.11
CA VAL A 52 -11.47 -14.48 10.89
C VAL A 52 -12.58 -13.51 11.26
N HIS A 53 -12.23 -12.28 11.61
CA HIS A 53 -13.18 -11.19 11.58
C HIS A 53 -13.54 -10.89 10.12
N LYS A 54 -14.53 -11.62 9.62
CA LYS A 54 -15.18 -11.27 8.37
C LYS A 54 -16.15 -10.14 8.67
N GLY A 55 -15.61 -8.91 8.71
CA GLY A 55 -16.39 -7.74 8.98
C GLY A 55 -17.49 -7.54 7.95
N THR A 56 -18.67 -7.23 8.44
CA THR A 56 -19.82 -6.78 7.64
C THR A 56 -19.89 -5.26 7.56
N SER A 57 -18.99 -4.57 8.25
CA SER A 57 -18.92 -3.11 8.29
C SER A 57 -17.52 -2.60 7.89
N ALA A 58 -17.44 -1.35 7.48
CA ALA A 58 -16.18 -0.71 7.11
C ALA A 58 -15.18 -0.57 8.28
N SER A 59 -15.64 -0.78 9.53
CA SER A 59 -14.83 -0.79 10.74
C SER A 59 -14.22 -2.15 11.06
N ASP A 60 -14.73 -3.22 10.44
CA ASP A 60 -14.26 -4.58 10.68
C ASP A 60 -13.07 -4.87 9.77
N VAL A 61 -11.90 -4.53 10.23
CA VAL A 61 -10.64 -4.75 9.50
C VAL A 61 -9.94 -5.96 10.07
N LEU A 62 -9.53 -6.88 9.20
CA LEU A 62 -8.62 -7.96 9.59
C LEU A 62 -7.33 -7.34 10.14
N GLN A 63 -7.10 -7.48 11.44
CA GLN A 63 -5.85 -7.04 12.06
C GLN A 63 -4.79 -8.12 11.88
N VAL A 64 -3.85 -7.87 11.00
CA VAL A 64 -2.67 -8.71 10.84
C VAL A 64 -1.55 -8.18 11.73
N ALA A 65 -0.95 -9.05 12.53
CA ALA A 65 0.23 -8.68 13.32
C ALA A 65 1.37 -8.20 12.41
N ASN A 66 2.31 -7.44 12.98
CA ASN A 66 3.50 -7.03 12.22
C ASN A 66 4.28 -8.27 11.75
N ALA A 67 4.73 -8.23 10.50
CA ALA A 67 5.53 -9.30 9.93
C ALA A 67 6.83 -9.50 10.73
N LEU A 68 7.05 -10.72 11.21
CA LEU A 68 8.27 -11.13 11.94
C LEU A 68 9.18 -11.98 11.07
N ASN A 69 8.64 -12.66 10.07
CA ASN A 69 9.36 -13.51 9.15
C ASN A 69 9.09 -13.11 7.69
N SER A 70 9.98 -13.51 6.80
CA SER A 70 9.87 -13.17 5.37
C SER A 70 8.63 -13.75 4.66
N LEU A 71 7.96 -14.74 5.28
CA LEU A 71 6.75 -15.37 4.76
C LEU A 71 5.47 -14.82 5.38
N ASP A 72 5.57 -13.92 6.37
CA ASP A 72 4.40 -13.34 7.01
C ASP A 72 3.74 -12.30 6.09
N ALA A 73 2.42 -12.18 6.20
CA ALA A 73 1.70 -11.11 5.53
C ALA A 73 2.13 -9.73 6.08
N VAL A 74 2.50 -8.83 5.18
CA VAL A 74 2.86 -7.47 5.55
C VAL A 74 1.59 -6.64 5.75
N ASN A 75 1.37 -6.15 6.95
CA ASN A 75 0.26 -5.26 7.23
C ASN A 75 0.54 -3.82 6.71
N LEU A 76 -0.51 -3.02 6.62
CA LEU A 76 -0.41 -1.66 6.10
C LEU A 76 0.57 -0.78 6.91
N GLN A 77 0.65 -0.98 8.22
CA GLN A 77 1.57 -0.22 9.08
C GLN A 77 3.03 -0.54 8.75
N THR A 78 3.37 -1.83 8.65
CA THR A 78 4.71 -2.27 8.25
C THR A 78 5.04 -1.77 6.85
N PHE A 79 4.11 -1.93 5.88
CA PHE A 79 4.29 -1.42 4.52
C PHE A 79 4.54 0.09 4.52
N ASN A 80 3.71 0.87 5.19
CA ASN A 80 3.87 2.33 5.27
C ASN A 80 5.20 2.74 5.90
N SER A 81 5.67 2.06 6.95
CA SER A 81 6.96 2.35 7.57
C SER A 81 8.15 2.09 6.65
N LEU A 82 8.03 1.10 5.75
CA LEU A 82 9.05 0.81 4.74
C LEU A 82 9.10 1.83 3.61
N ILE A 83 7.94 2.37 3.19
CA ILE A 83 7.88 3.33 2.08
C ILE A 83 8.04 4.79 2.53
N GLU A 84 7.79 5.12 3.82
CA GLU A 84 7.88 6.49 4.33
C GLU A 84 9.25 7.15 4.02
N PRO A 85 10.40 6.47 4.22
CA PRO A 85 11.69 7.04 3.86
C PRO A 85 11.86 7.30 2.35
N LEU A 86 11.07 6.62 1.51
CA LEU A 86 11.17 6.73 0.05
C LEU A 86 10.33 7.88 -0.52
N LYS A 87 9.40 8.44 0.25
CA LYS A 87 8.51 9.53 -0.22
C LYS A 87 9.26 10.77 -0.68
N GLY A 88 10.45 11.02 -0.13
CA GLY A 88 11.34 12.11 -0.55
C GLY A 88 12.24 11.77 -1.74
N VAL A 89 12.40 10.50 -2.06
CA VAL A 89 13.41 10.02 -3.01
C VAL A 89 12.96 10.18 -4.45
N MET A 90 13.87 10.67 -5.29
CA MET A 90 13.72 10.71 -6.74
C MET A 90 14.79 9.83 -7.38
N ASN A 91 14.36 8.95 -8.27
CA ASN A 91 15.26 8.20 -9.15
C ASN A 91 15.18 8.81 -10.55
N GLY A 92 16.32 9.25 -11.08
CA GLY A 92 16.34 10.02 -12.33
C GLY A 92 15.89 11.48 -12.12
N TYR A 93 15.11 12.03 -13.07
CA TYR A 93 14.71 13.43 -13.12
C TYR A 93 15.86 14.41 -12.89
N LYS A 94 17.03 14.07 -13.47
CA LYS A 94 18.18 14.99 -13.50
C LYS A 94 17.83 16.16 -14.40
N VAL A 95 17.95 17.37 -13.87
CA VAL A 95 17.64 18.60 -14.57
C VAL A 95 18.94 19.19 -15.07
N ASN A 96 19.07 19.39 -16.37
CA ASN A 96 20.25 19.94 -17.02
C ASN A 96 19.86 21.13 -17.88
N LEU A 97 20.61 22.23 -17.77
CA LEU A 97 20.46 23.41 -18.59
C LEU A 97 21.45 23.37 -19.76
N ASN A 98 20.91 23.43 -20.96
CA ASN A 98 21.73 23.73 -22.14
C ASN A 98 21.83 25.26 -22.30
N MET A 99 23.00 25.81 -21.99
CA MET A 99 23.25 27.24 -22.02
C MET A 99 23.15 27.84 -23.42
N VAL A 100 23.42 27.08 -24.47
CA VAL A 100 23.41 27.54 -25.87
C VAL A 100 21.96 27.73 -26.34
N SER A 101 21.14 26.72 -26.20
CA SER A 101 19.72 26.78 -26.60
C SER A 101 18.81 27.37 -25.50
N ASN A 102 19.33 27.56 -24.31
CA ASN A 102 18.58 27.89 -23.10
C ASN A 102 17.36 26.96 -22.91
N THR A 103 17.60 25.68 -23.10
CA THR A 103 16.59 24.62 -22.92
C THR A 103 16.97 23.79 -21.72
N ILE A 104 15.99 23.52 -20.88
CA ILE A 104 16.13 22.65 -19.71
C ILE A 104 15.68 21.26 -20.11
N TYR A 105 16.56 20.28 -19.96
CA TYR A 105 16.29 18.87 -20.20
C TYR A 105 16.13 18.14 -18.85
N ILE A 106 15.13 17.30 -18.78
CA ILE A 106 14.81 16.51 -17.59
C ILE A 106 14.87 15.05 -18.00
N SER A 107 15.82 14.29 -17.41
CA SER A 107 15.97 12.87 -17.73
C SER A 107 14.74 12.06 -17.35
N PRO A 108 14.52 10.88 -17.95
CA PRO A 108 13.56 9.91 -17.47
C PRO A 108 13.75 9.63 -15.98
N GLY A 109 12.66 9.30 -15.28
CA GLY A 109 12.76 9.07 -13.85
C GLY A 109 11.44 8.69 -13.19
N SER A 110 11.50 8.51 -11.88
CA SER A 110 10.35 8.25 -11.02
C SER A 110 10.51 8.96 -9.68
N CYS A 111 9.41 9.44 -9.13
CA CYS A 111 9.34 10.01 -7.79
C CYS A 111 7.94 9.83 -7.23
N TYR A 112 7.80 10.01 -5.92
CA TYR A 112 6.48 10.21 -5.33
C TYR A 112 5.99 11.64 -5.57
N ASP A 113 4.69 11.83 -5.59
CA ASP A 113 4.06 13.16 -5.61
C ASP A 113 4.42 13.97 -4.36
N SER A 114 3.99 15.22 -4.29
CA SER A 114 4.27 16.13 -3.16
C SER A 114 3.70 15.65 -1.83
N LEU A 115 2.67 14.78 -1.86
CA LEU A 115 2.04 14.18 -0.68
C LEU A 115 2.63 12.81 -0.33
N GLY A 116 3.48 12.25 -1.20
CA GLY A 116 4.06 10.92 -1.02
C GLY A 116 3.08 9.76 -1.22
N ASN A 117 1.97 9.99 -1.91
CA ASN A 117 0.90 9.00 -2.06
C ASN A 117 0.93 8.25 -3.39
N ARG A 118 1.42 8.89 -4.46
CA ARG A 118 1.38 8.36 -5.83
C ARG A 118 2.70 8.53 -6.53
N VAL A 119 3.01 7.61 -7.44
CA VAL A 119 4.25 7.65 -8.22
C VAL A 119 4.03 8.42 -9.51
N ILE A 120 4.91 9.38 -9.78
CA ILE A 120 5.06 10.06 -11.06
C ILE A 120 6.24 9.41 -11.77
N LYS A 121 6.01 8.80 -12.94
CA LYS A 121 7.05 8.13 -13.73
C LYS A 121 7.06 8.66 -15.15
N SER A 122 8.24 9.07 -15.64
CA SER A 122 8.50 9.36 -17.06
C SER A 122 9.45 8.34 -17.63
N THR A 123 9.13 7.79 -18.80
CA THR A 123 9.99 6.90 -19.57
C THR A 123 10.79 7.64 -20.65
N GLU A 124 10.43 8.91 -20.89
CA GLU A 124 11.06 9.75 -21.90
C GLU A 124 11.68 11.00 -21.27
N GLN A 125 12.65 11.56 -21.99
CA GLN A 125 13.21 12.86 -21.64
C GLN A 125 12.16 13.95 -21.85
N LEU A 126 11.98 14.78 -20.84
CA LEU A 126 11.16 15.97 -20.93
C LEU A 126 12.04 17.20 -21.19
N SER A 127 11.45 18.25 -21.75
CA SER A 127 12.15 19.50 -21.96
C SER A 127 11.22 20.70 -21.75
N VAL A 128 11.84 21.83 -21.36
CA VAL A 128 11.14 23.08 -21.19
C VAL A 128 12.06 24.25 -21.58
N LEU A 129 11.50 25.24 -22.26
CA LEU A 129 12.28 26.44 -22.64
C LEU A 129 12.62 27.25 -21.40
N GLY A 130 13.88 27.68 -21.31
CA GLY A 130 14.37 28.56 -20.26
C GLY A 130 14.28 30.04 -20.62
N THR A 131 13.82 30.38 -21.83
CA THR A 131 13.61 31.76 -22.29
C THR A 131 12.18 32.23 -22.11
N GLY A 132 11.94 33.53 -22.11
CA GLY A 132 10.60 34.11 -21.97
C GLY A 132 10.03 33.94 -20.56
N ARG A 133 10.90 33.82 -19.57
CA ARG A 133 10.53 33.69 -18.16
C ARG A 133 10.48 35.07 -17.48
N MET A 134 9.94 35.11 -16.27
CA MET A 134 10.00 36.27 -15.43
C MET A 134 11.48 36.67 -15.20
N ALA A 135 11.79 37.94 -15.39
CA ALA A 135 13.15 38.45 -15.22
C ALA A 135 13.55 38.53 -13.72
N ASN A 136 14.83 38.29 -13.43
CA ASN A 136 15.42 38.37 -12.10
C ASN A 136 14.61 37.60 -11.02
N ALA A 137 14.14 36.40 -11.35
CA ALA A 137 13.24 35.64 -10.51
C ALA A 137 13.82 34.25 -10.16
N THR A 138 13.39 33.74 -9.03
CA THR A 138 13.49 32.33 -8.70
C THR A 138 12.16 31.64 -9.04
N LEU A 139 12.20 30.70 -9.96
CA LEU A 139 11.03 29.99 -10.43
C LEU A 139 11.06 28.53 -9.98
N ASN A 140 9.93 27.95 -9.72
CA ASN A 140 9.80 26.56 -9.37
C ASN A 140 9.52 25.72 -10.63
N LEU A 141 10.25 24.62 -10.78
CA LEU A 141 10.08 23.63 -11.84
C LEU A 141 9.35 22.42 -11.26
N PHE A 142 8.18 22.14 -11.78
CA PHE A 142 7.34 21.01 -11.39
C PHE A 142 7.23 20.00 -12.52
N ILE A 143 7.06 18.74 -12.11
CA ILE A 143 6.55 17.66 -12.95
C ILE A 143 5.13 17.36 -12.53
N LEU A 144 4.22 17.23 -13.49
CA LEU A 144 2.80 17.00 -13.29
C LEU A 144 2.37 15.73 -14.03
N LYS A 145 1.43 15.01 -13.46
CA LYS A 145 0.81 13.87 -14.11
C LYS A 145 -0.64 13.72 -13.68
N ASP A 146 -1.54 13.51 -14.64
CA ASP A 146 -2.87 12.98 -14.36
C ASP A 146 -2.73 11.48 -14.06
N TYR A 147 -3.00 11.07 -12.82
CA TYR A 147 -2.83 9.68 -12.39
C TYR A 147 -3.91 8.73 -12.95
N THR A 148 -4.99 9.27 -13.50
CA THR A 148 -6.03 8.47 -14.20
C THR A 148 -5.66 8.17 -15.65
N ASN A 149 -4.57 8.77 -16.14
CA ASN A 149 -4.11 8.67 -17.49
C ASN A 149 -2.69 8.08 -17.56
N ASN A 150 -2.45 7.19 -18.52
CA ASN A 150 -1.15 6.58 -18.74
C ASN A 150 -0.15 7.44 -19.54
N ASN A 151 -0.53 8.66 -19.91
CA ASN A 151 0.34 9.58 -20.64
C ASN A 151 1.60 9.92 -19.84
N ASN A 152 2.68 10.28 -20.55
CA ASN A 152 3.88 10.81 -19.91
C ASN A 152 3.56 12.08 -19.11
N PRO A 153 4.30 12.32 -18.00
CA PRO A 153 4.18 13.56 -17.24
C PRO A 153 4.50 14.78 -18.12
N THR A 154 3.96 15.90 -17.74
CA THR A 154 4.26 17.22 -18.28
C THR A 154 5.08 18.04 -17.30
N THR A 155 5.58 19.20 -17.72
CA THR A 155 6.36 20.10 -16.90
C THR A 155 5.71 21.48 -16.81
N GLN A 156 5.82 22.12 -15.66
CA GLN A 156 5.38 23.50 -15.45
C GLN A 156 6.46 24.30 -14.73
N VAL A 157 6.68 25.53 -15.20
CA VAL A 157 7.54 26.51 -14.54
C VAL A 157 6.69 27.68 -14.08
N THR A 158 6.75 28.00 -12.80
CA THR A 158 5.98 29.09 -12.20
C THR A 158 6.74 29.74 -11.05
N ASN A 159 6.40 30.99 -10.72
CA ASN A 159 6.90 31.67 -9.52
C ASN A 159 6.09 31.30 -8.25
N ASN A 160 4.99 30.56 -8.40
CA ASN A 160 4.17 30.13 -7.29
C ASN A 160 4.79 28.90 -6.61
N ASP A 161 4.48 28.69 -5.33
CA ASP A 161 4.91 27.51 -4.56
C ASP A 161 4.20 26.23 -5.02
N TYR A 162 3.08 26.36 -5.72
CA TYR A 162 2.28 25.26 -6.25
C TYR A 162 2.01 25.47 -7.75
N PRO A 163 1.97 24.39 -8.54
CA PRO A 163 1.62 24.49 -9.96
C PRO A 163 0.12 24.75 -10.12
N THR A 164 -0.26 25.26 -11.29
CA THR A 164 -1.66 25.24 -11.71
C THR A 164 -2.00 23.82 -12.13
N LEU A 165 -3.00 23.20 -11.49
CA LEU A 165 -3.41 21.84 -11.79
C LEU A 165 -4.42 21.86 -12.95
N GLU A 166 -4.23 20.95 -13.91
CA GLU A 166 -5.11 20.82 -15.07
C GLU A 166 -6.44 20.16 -14.71
N THR A 167 -6.42 19.23 -13.77
CA THR A 167 -7.59 18.49 -13.29
C THR A 167 -7.49 18.21 -11.79
N SER A 168 -8.59 17.78 -11.16
CA SER A 168 -8.58 17.33 -9.76
C SER A 168 -7.78 16.04 -9.54
N THR A 169 -7.47 15.33 -10.63
CA THR A 169 -6.67 14.09 -10.61
C THR A 169 -5.20 14.33 -10.92
N THR A 170 -4.80 15.58 -11.20
CA THR A 170 -3.41 15.93 -11.46
C THR A 170 -2.62 15.97 -10.16
N ILE A 171 -1.55 15.19 -10.11
CA ILE A 171 -0.56 15.16 -9.05
C ILE A 171 0.73 15.83 -9.50
N PHE A 172 1.54 16.29 -8.59
CA PHE A 172 2.75 17.03 -8.92
C PHE A 172 3.91 16.77 -7.94
N ARG A 173 5.12 17.09 -8.41
CA ARG A 173 6.33 17.17 -7.59
C ARG A 173 7.20 18.30 -8.07
N ARG A 174 7.74 19.11 -7.14
CA ARG A 174 8.79 20.06 -7.45
C ARG A 174 10.12 19.32 -7.61
N ILE A 175 10.77 19.48 -8.76
CA ILE A 175 12.02 18.79 -9.10
C ILE A 175 13.22 19.72 -9.19
N GLY A 176 13.00 21.05 -9.19
CA GLY A 176 14.06 22.03 -9.23
C GLY A 176 13.56 23.44 -9.03
N GLN A 177 14.52 24.36 -8.89
CA GLN A 177 14.32 25.79 -9.00
C GLN A 177 15.21 26.32 -10.12
N LEU A 178 14.76 27.41 -10.76
CA LEU A 178 15.41 28.03 -11.88
C LEU A 178 15.68 29.52 -11.52
N LEU A 179 16.90 29.95 -11.67
CA LEU A 179 17.24 31.39 -11.54
C LEU A 179 17.25 32.00 -12.92
N THR A 180 16.67 33.21 -13.04
CA THR A 180 16.61 33.94 -14.29
C THR A 180 17.35 35.26 -14.20
N ASN A 181 17.91 35.71 -15.33
CA ASN A 181 18.52 37.01 -15.46
C ASN A 181 17.51 38.11 -15.87
N ALA A 182 18.02 39.33 -16.14
CA ALA A 182 17.21 40.48 -16.53
C ALA A 182 16.46 40.30 -17.86
N GLU A 183 16.94 39.43 -18.76
CA GLU A 183 16.32 39.10 -20.03
C GLU A 183 15.29 37.95 -19.90
N GLY A 184 15.03 37.44 -18.70
CA GLY A 184 14.14 36.30 -18.48
C GLY A 184 14.68 34.97 -19.04
N LYS A 185 16.01 34.85 -19.12
CA LYS A 185 16.69 33.57 -19.46
C LYS A 185 17.13 32.85 -18.20
N VAL A 186 16.96 31.55 -18.18
CA VAL A 186 17.46 30.71 -17.08
C VAL A 186 19.00 30.70 -17.14
N THR A 187 19.62 31.03 -16.01
CA THR A 187 21.08 31.04 -15.84
C THR A 187 21.57 29.91 -14.94
N GLU A 188 20.70 29.40 -14.06
CA GLU A 188 21.06 28.36 -13.12
C GLU A 188 19.85 27.45 -12.83
N VAL A 189 20.15 26.18 -12.59
CA VAL A 189 19.18 25.17 -12.14
C VAL A 189 19.62 24.61 -10.80
N ILE A 190 18.80 24.77 -9.79
CA ILE A 190 19.01 24.23 -8.44
C ILE A 190 18.12 23.00 -8.28
N PRO A 191 18.67 21.77 -8.24
CA PRO A 191 17.89 20.57 -8.03
C PRO A 191 17.25 20.56 -6.63
N VAL A 192 16.00 20.12 -6.54
CA VAL A 192 15.26 20.01 -5.27
C VAL A 192 14.85 18.55 -5.05
N GLY A 193 15.00 18.08 -3.82
CA GLY A 193 14.60 16.75 -3.38
C GLY A 193 15.79 15.82 -3.15
N ILE A 194 15.50 14.72 -2.46
CA ILE A 194 16.48 13.64 -2.21
C ILE A 194 16.53 12.76 -3.46
N ARG A 195 17.72 12.55 -3.99
CA ARG A 195 17.95 11.65 -5.13
C ARG A 195 18.58 10.35 -4.63
N ALA A 196 18.04 9.22 -5.06
CA ALA A 196 18.73 7.96 -4.90
C ALA A 196 19.89 7.92 -5.89
N ASN A 197 21.11 7.78 -5.39
CA ASN A 197 22.24 7.36 -6.22
C ASN A 197 22.10 5.84 -6.37
N LEU A 198 21.62 5.42 -7.51
CA LEU A 198 21.74 4.03 -7.95
C LEU A 198 23.02 4.00 -8.80
N ASP A 199 24.13 3.65 -8.15
CA ASP A 199 25.36 3.24 -8.83
C ASP A 199 25.20 1.82 -9.37
#